data_34f03c7531d8aa80308ed339491bc4bc
#
_entry.id   34f03c7531d8aa80308ed339491bc4bc
#
_cell.length_a   1.000
_cell.length_b   1.000
_cell.length_c   1.000
_cell.angle_alpha   90.00
_cell.angle_beta   90.00
_cell.angle_gamma   90.00
#
_symmetry.space_group_name_H-M   'P 1'
#
loop_
_entity.id
_entity.type
_entity.pdbx_description
1 polymer ?
#
loop_
_entity_poly.entity_id
_entity_poly.type
_entity_poly.pdbx_seq_one_letter_code
_entity_poly.pdbx_strand_id
1 'polypeptide(L)'
;MRYVMLMTQYRLTPLAASLPSTVPFVGPETQERVQGSQFAARLGANESVFGPSPRAMEAMAAAQQWMYGDPESFDLRSALAAHHSVTPEHIIVGEGIDGLLGYLVRLMIAPGDPVITSDGAYPTFNYHVAGYGGILHTVPYLDDREDVTALFKKASEKDAKLVYLANPDNPMGSWHAGEKQSSLYVAARLSADLG
;
A
#
# COMPACT_ATOMS: atom_id res chain seq x y z
N MET A 1 16.65 -32.01 -29.13
CA MET A 1 16.76 -32.40 -27.71
C MET A 1 15.72 -31.58 -26.92
N ARG A 2 14.56 -32.18 -26.59
CA ARG A 2 13.49 -31.50 -25.85
C ARG A 2 13.89 -31.50 -24.37
N TYR A 3 14.19 -30.34 -23.80
CA TYR A 3 14.26 -30.17 -22.36
C TYR A 3 12.86 -30.40 -21.78
N VAL A 4 12.63 -31.54 -21.18
CA VAL A 4 11.48 -31.76 -20.30
C VAL A 4 11.79 -30.95 -19.06
N MET A 5 11.18 -29.77 -18.96
CA MET A 5 11.18 -28.96 -17.74
C MET A 5 10.37 -29.76 -16.72
N LEU A 6 11.05 -30.52 -15.84
CA LEU A 6 10.42 -31.08 -14.65
C LEU A 6 9.88 -29.90 -13.85
N MET A 7 8.58 -29.69 -13.93
CA MET A 7 7.87 -28.76 -13.06
C MET A 7 8.01 -29.30 -11.64
N THR A 8 9.00 -28.78 -10.92
CA THR A 8 9.15 -29.06 -9.50
C THR A 8 7.94 -28.48 -8.81
N GLN A 9 7.03 -29.32 -8.33
CA GLN A 9 5.90 -28.86 -7.52
C GLN A 9 6.45 -28.35 -6.19
N TYR A 10 6.46 -27.05 -6.01
CA TYR A 10 6.79 -26.43 -4.73
C TYR A 10 5.72 -26.76 -3.69
N ARG A 11 6.15 -27.06 -2.48
CA ARG A 11 5.25 -27.31 -1.33
C ARG A 11 4.76 -25.98 -0.77
N LEU A 12 3.83 -25.34 -1.48
CA LEU A 12 3.20 -24.13 -1.03
C LEU A 12 2.27 -24.37 0.18
N THR A 13 2.08 -23.36 1.01
CA THR A 13 1.01 -23.39 2.00
C THR A 13 -0.36 -23.38 1.29
N PRO A 14 -1.42 -23.92 1.92
CA PRO A 14 -2.77 -23.86 1.32
C PRO A 14 -3.19 -22.44 0.94
N LEU A 15 -2.86 -21.46 1.77
CA LEU A 15 -3.14 -20.05 1.49
C LEU A 15 -2.42 -19.58 0.22
N ALA A 16 -1.11 -19.79 0.14
CA ALA A 16 -0.34 -19.37 -1.04
C ALA A 16 -0.81 -20.06 -2.32
N ALA A 17 -1.18 -21.35 -2.23
CA ALA A 17 -1.71 -22.11 -3.36
C ALA A 17 -3.09 -21.64 -3.84
N SER A 18 -3.88 -20.99 -2.98
CA SER A 18 -5.20 -20.46 -3.30
C SER A 18 -5.18 -19.06 -3.92
N LEU A 19 -4.05 -18.34 -3.83
CA LEU A 19 -3.95 -17.00 -4.37
C LEU A 19 -3.92 -17.01 -5.91
N PRO A 20 -4.53 -15.99 -6.56
CA PRO A 20 -4.44 -15.85 -8.00
C PRO A 20 -2.98 -15.58 -8.42
N SER A 21 -2.58 -16.11 -9.57
CA SER A 21 -1.25 -15.87 -10.16
C SER A 21 -1.10 -14.49 -10.84
N THR A 22 -2.05 -13.60 -10.61
CA THR A 22 -2.05 -12.23 -11.15
C THR A 22 -1.31 -11.28 -10.22
N VAL A 23 -0.69 -10.26 -10.79
CA VAL A 23 -0.05 -9.18 -10.04
C VAL A 23 -1.01 -7.99 -9.89
N PRO A 24 -0.98 -7.25 -8.78
CA PRO A 24 -1.88 -6.12 -8.54
C PRO A 24 -1.60 -4.94 -9.48
N PHE A 25 -0.38 -4.83 -9.99
CA PHE A 25 0.04 -3.74 -10.87
C PHE A 25 0.94 -4.27 -12.00
N VAL A 26 0.65 -3.87 -13.22
CA VAL A 26 1.48 -4.14 -14.40
C VAL A 26 2.15 -2.85 -14.83
N GLY A 27 3.47 -2.77 -14.65
CA GLY A 27 4.26 -1.57 -14.98
C GLY A 27 4.21 -1.21 -16.48
N PRO A 28 4.42 0.07 -16.80
CA PRO A 28 4.39 0.57 -18.17
C PRO A 28 5.41 -0.14 -19.07
N GLU A 29 6.58 -0.52 -18.54
CA GLU A 29 7.60 -1.25 -19.29
C GLU A 29 7.09 -2.61 -19.80
N THR A 30 6.29 -3.31 -19.02
CA THR A 30 5.70 -4.59 -19.45
C THR A 30 4.64 -4.36 -20.52
N GLN A 31 3.84 -3.31 -20.37
CA GLN A 31 2.82 -2.94 -21.35
C GLN A 31 3.48 -2.53 -22.67
N GLU A 32 4.53 -1.71 -22.64
CA GLU A 32 5.31 -1.30 -23.81
C GLU A 32 5.96 -2.51 -24.52
N ARG A 33 6.50 -3.47 -23.76
CA ARG A 33 7.03 -4.71 -24.34
C ARG A 33 5.97 -5.54 -25.06
N VAL A 34 4.79 -5.65 -24.47
CA VAL A 34 3.67 -6.39 -25.09
C VAL A 34 3.13 -5.66 -26.31
N GLN A 35 3.03 -4.34 -26.24
CA GLN A 35 2.54 -3.48 -27.33
C GLN A 35 3.56 -3.34 -28.46
N GLY A 36 4.85 -3.53 -28.19
CA GLY A 36 5.94 -3.35 -29.15
C GLY A 36 6.30 -1.90 -29.45
N SER A 37 5.84 -0.95 -28.65
CA SER A 37 6.11 0.49 -28.77
C SER A 37 6.09 1.18 -27.43
N GLN A 38 6.81 2.30 -27.31
CA GLN A 38 6.78 3.14 -26.13
C GLN A 38 5.48 3.97 -26.08
N PHE A 39 5.03 4.27 -24.86
CA PHE A 39 3.95 5.23 -24.66
C PHE A 39 4.39 6.65 -25.05
N ALA A 40 3.50 7.39 -25.71
CA ALA A 40 3.72 8.81 -25.98
C ALA A 40 3.80 9.64 -24.67
N ALA A 41 3.08 9.21 -23.63
CA ALA A 41 3.14 9.77 -22.29
C ALA A 41 2.81 8.68 -21.25
N ARG A 42 3.56 8.63 -20.15
CA ARG A 42 3.32 7.74 -19.03
C ARG A 42 2.57 8.49 -17.94
N LEU A 43 1.26 8.31 -17.86
CA LEU A 43 0.39 9.03 -16.92
C LEU A 43 -0.17 8.14 -15.81
N GLY A 44 0.02 6.82 -15.91
CA GLY A 44 -0.69 5.86 -15.06
C GLY A 44 -0.01 5.51 -13.73
N ALA A 45 1.29 5.73 -13.57
CA ALA A 45 2.05 5.31 -12.39
C ALA A 45 2.23 6.43 -11.34
N ASN A 46 1.67 7.61 -11.56
CA ASN A 46 1.82 8.80 -10.73
C ASN A 46 3.28 9.21 -10.48
N GLU A 47 4.16 8.92 -11.43
CA GLU A 47 5.58 9.29 -11.36
C GLU A 47 5.77 10.80 -11.47
N SER A 48 6.72 11.34 -10.70
CA SER A 48 7.10 12.74 -10.82
C SER A 48 7.96 12.97 -12.07
N VAL A 49 7.38 13.55 -13.11
CA VAL A 49 8.09 13.88 -14.35
C VAL A 49 9.09 15.03 -14.17
N PHE A 50 9.05 15.74 -13.04
CA PHE A 50 9.98 16.83 -12.72
C PHE A 50 11.30 16.33 -12.17
N GLY A 51 11.39 15.06 -11.79
CA GLY A 51 12.56 14.47 -11.16
C GLY A 51 12.86 14.99 -9.74
N PRO A 52 13.98 14.54 -9.16
CA PRO A 52 14.41 14.97 -7.84
C PRO A 52 15.01 16.38 -7.86
N SER A 53 15.05 17.06 -6.72
CA SER A 53 15.74 18.34 -6.61
C SER A 53 17.24 18.19 -6.81
N PRO A 54 17.96 19.24 -7.33
CA PRO A 54 19.42 19.20 -7.44
C PRO A 54 20.12 18.88 -6.12
N ARG A 55 19.65 19.42 -5.00
CA ARG A 55 20.17 19.15 -3.66
C ARG A 55 20.03 17.67 -3.26
N ALA A 56 18.93 17.02 -3.64
CA ALA A 56 18.76 15.59 -3.39
C ALA A 56 19.76 14.78 -4.22
N MET A 57 19.99 15.16 -5.48
CA MET A 57 20.99 14.51 -6.35
C MET A 57 22.39 14.64 -5.79
N GLU A 58 22.79 15.83 -5.32
CA GLU A 58 24.08 16.07 -4.67
C GLU A 58 24.25 15.22 -3.42
N ALA A 59 23.23 15.16 -2.56
CA ALA A 59 23.27 14.36 -1.34
C ALA A 59 23.37 12.85 -1.65
N MET A 60 22.64 12.36 -2.64
CA MET A 60 22.75 10.96 -3.08
C MET A 60 24.14 10.63 -3.64
N ALA A 61 24.75 11.54 -4.41
CA ALA A 61 26.07 11.33 -4.96
C ALA A 61 27.16 11.33 -3.86
N ALA A 62 26.96 12.07 -2.79
CA ALA A 62 27.88 12.13 -1.64
C ALA A 62 27.68 10.98 -0.63
N ALA A 63 26.57 10.25 -0.71
CA ALA A 63 26.27 9.16 0.22
C ALA A 63 27.18 7.95 0.01
N GLN A 64 27.53 7.28 1.10
CA GLN A 64 28.29 6.03 1.09
C GLN A 64 27.39 4.84 0.76
N GLN A 65 26.94 4.74 -0.49
CA GLN A 65 25.94 3.77 -0.96
C GLN A 65 26.36 2.30 -0.80
N TRP A 66 27.62 2.02 -0.56
CA TRP A 66 28.17 0.68 -0.31
C TRP A 66 28.14 0.25 1.16
N MET A 67 27.71 1.15 2.05
CA MET A 67 27.55 0.85 3.47
C MET A 67 26.07 0.56 3.78
N TYR A 68 25.84 -0.23 4.82
CA TYR A 68 24.49 -0.35 5.37
C TYR A 68 24.04 0.99 5.92
N GLY A 69 22.77 1.33 5.65
CA GLY A 69 22.12 2.48 6.28
C GLY A 69 21.87 2.25 7.76
N ASP A 70 21.50 3.31 8.45
CA ASP A 70 21.04 3.23 9.83
C ASP A 70 19.74 2.41 9.91
N PRO A 71 19.73 1.25 10.64
CA PRO A 71 18.54 0.38 10.72
C PRO A 71 17.37 1.04 11.43
N GLU A 72 17.61 2.07 12.25
CA GLU A 72 16.56 2.85 12.92
C GLU A 72 16.07 4.04 12.08
N SER A 73 16.76 4.37 11.00
CA SER A 73 16.50 5.55 10.16
C SER A 73 16.34 6.83 10.99
N PHE A 74 17.17 7.02 12.01
CA PHE A 74 17.01 8.04 13.04
C PHE A 74 16.94 9.46 12.46
N ASP A 75 17.89 9.82 11.60
CA ASP A 75 17.94 11.16 11.00
C ASP A 75 16.73 11.45 10.13
N LEU A 76 16.31 10.46 9.31
CA LEU A 76 15.13 10.58 8.46
C LEU A 76 13.85 10.71 9.28
N ARG A 77 13.68 9.87 10.30
CA ARG A 77 12.51 9.93 11.21
C ARG A 77 12.47 11.26 11.96
N SER A 78 13.61 11.74 12.43
CA SER A 78 13.70 13.04 13.12
C SER A 78 13.34 14.20 12.19
N ALA A 79 13.83 14.20 10.95
CA ALA A 79 13.52 15.24 9.97
C ALA A 79 12.02 15.23 9.58
N LEU A 80 11.43 14.05 9.36
CA LEU A 80 10.00 13.90 9.07
C LEU A 80 9.14 14.32 10.26
N ALA A 81 9.52 13.95 11.47
CA ALA A 81 8.81 14.33 12.69
C ALA A 81 8.78 15.84 12.87
N ALA A 82 9.92 16.51 12.67
CA ALA A 82 10.00 17.97 12.70
C ALA A 82 9.12 18.63 11.61
N HIS A 83 9.15 18.08 10.39
CA HIS A 83 8.34 18.58 9.27
C HIS A 83 6.82 18.46 9.54
N HIS A 84 6.39 17.36 10.12
CA HIS A 84 4.99 17.08 10.43
C HIS A 84 4.53 17.56 11.80
N SER A 85 5.42 18.17 12.60
CA SER A 85 5.12 18.62 13.96
C SER A 85 4.62 17.50 14.90
N VAL A 86 5.23 16.34 14.78
CA VAL A 86 5.01 15.16 15.63
C VAL A 86 6.33 14.71 16.26
N THR A 87 6.31 13.66 17.09
CA THR A 87 7.56 13.08 17.61
C THR A 87 8.04 11.91 16.73
N PRO A 88 9.34 11.53 16.75
CA PRO A 88 9.88 10.45 15.93
C PRO A 88 9.20 9.09 16.16
N GLU A 89 8.56 8.87 17.31
CA GLU A 89 7.79 7.66 17.61
C GLU A 89 6.53 7.50 16.75
N HIS A 90 6.05 8.59 16.15
CA HIS A 90 4.93 8.61 15.22
C HIS A 90 5.34 8.35 13.77
N ILE A 91 6.64 8.17 13.52
CA ILE A 91 7.18 7.96 12.16
C ILE A 91 7.69 6.53 12.03
N ILE A 92 7.18 5.83 11.05
CA ILE A 92 7.73 4.56 10.59
C ILE A 92 8.21 4.69 9.16
N VAL A 93 9.35 4.08 8.84
CA VAL A 93 9.98 4.08 7.52
C VAL A 93 10.08 2.65 7.01
N GLY A 94 9.83 2.44 5.74
CA GLY A 94 9.90 1.12 5.09
C GLY A 94 10.08 1.24 3.58
N GLU A 95 9.82 0.16 2.87
CA GLU A 95 9.99 0.04 1.41
C GLU A 95 8.83 0.71 0.64
N GLY A 96 8.55 1.95 0.94
CA GLY A 96 7.42 2.70 0.40
C GLY A 96 6.09 2.28 1.04
N ILE A 97 5.00 2.83 0.51
CA ILE A 97 3.66 2.57 1.07
C ILE A 97 3.26 1.10 0.94
N ASP A 98 3.68 0.41 -0.10
CA ASP A 98 3.33 -0.99 -0.34
C ASP A 98 3.89 -1.90 0.76
N GLY A 99 5.17 -1.75 1.10
CA GLY A 99 5.77 -2.50 2.20
C GLY A 99 5.12 -2.18 3.55
N LEU A 100 4.84 -0.90 3.81
CA LEU A 100 4.20 -0.46 5.06
C LEU A 100 2.78 -1.00 5.20
N LEU A 101 1.99 -1.03 4.12
CA LEU A 101 0.66 -1.64 4.11
C LEU A 101 0.75 -3.16 4.37
N GLY A 102 1.75 -3.82 3.82
CA GLY A 102 2.01 -5.24 4.09
C GLY A 102 2.32 -5.50 5.57
N TYR A 103 3.17 -4.69 6.18
CA TYR A 103 3.46 -4.80 7.63
C TYR A 103 2.23 -4.53 8.49
N LEU A 104 1.43 -3.52 8.13
CA LEU A 104 0.20 -3.23 8.86
C LEU A 104 -0.78 -4.41 8.82
N VAL A 105 -1.04 -4.95 7.63
CA VAL A 105 -1.92 -6.11 7.48
C VAL A 105 -1.37 -7.30 8.27
N ARG A 106 -0.06 -7.57 8.19
CA ARG A 106 0.59 -8.64 8.96
C ARG A 106 0.43 -8.48 10.46
N LEU A 107 0.46 -7.26 10.97
CA LEU A 107 0.33 -6.97 12.40
C LEU A 107 -1.11 -7.11 12.90
N MET A 108 -2.08 -6.74 12.08
CA MET A 108 -3.47 -6.57 12.51
C MET A 108 -4.39 -7.73 12.11
N ILE A 109 -4.05 -8.50 11.06
CA ILE A 109 -4.97 -9.42 10.41
C ILE A 109 -4.49 -10.86 10.55
N ALA A 110 -5.34 -11.70 11.12
CA ALA A 110 -5.23 -13.16 11.07
C ALA A 110 -6.09 -13.73 9.94
N PRO A 111 -5.84 -14.97 9.48
CA PRO A 111 -6.69 -15.63 8.50
C PRO A 111 -8.17 -15.66 8.95
N GLY A 112 -9.06 -15.17 8.09
CA GLY A 112 -10.50 -15.07 8.35
C GLY A 112 -10.95 -13.72 8.92
N ASP A 113 -10.05 -12.83 9.34
CA ASP A 113 -10.43 -11.53 9.86
C ASP A 113 -11.01 -10.62 8.75
N PRO A 114 -12.12 -9.91 9.03
CA PRO A 114 -12.72 -9.00 8.07
C PRO A 114 -11.95 -7.67 7.97
N VAL A 115 -11.78 -7.22 6.74
CA VAL A 115 -11.15 -5.93 6.38
C VAL A 115 -12.09 -5.20 5.43
N ILE A 116 -12.24 -3.89 5.60
CA ILE A 116 -13.16 -3.07 4.79
C ILE A 116 -12.36 -2.06 3.96
N THR A 117 -12.76 -1.89 2.70
CA THR A 117 -12.27 -0.83 1.81
C THR A 117 -13.32 -0.47 0.77
N SER A 118 -13.03 0.54 -0.05
CA SER A 118 -13.89 0.89 -1.19
C SER A 118 -13.69 -0.07 -2.37
N ASP A 119 -14.74 -0.29 -3.14
CA ASP A 119 -14.69 -1.13 -4.34
C ASP A 119 -13.96 -0.39 -5.46
N GLY A 120 -12.78 -0.89 -5.84
CA GLY A 120 -11.89 -0.22 -6.77
C GLY A 120 -10.78 0.62 -6.11
N ALA A 121 -10.68 0.61 -4.77
CA ALA A 121 -9.55 1.23 -4.05
C ALA A 121 -8.20 0.57 -4.41
N TYR A 122 -7.12 1.15 -3.90
CA TYR A 122 -5.74 0.79 -4.23
C TYR A 122 -5.47 -0.72 -4.13
N PRO A 123 -5.17 -1.39 -5.25
CA PRO A 123 -5.20 -2.85 -5.33
C PRO A 123 -4.09 -3.54 -4.53
N THR A 124 -2.96 -2.87 -4.25
CA THR A 124 -1.86 -3.47 -3.49
C THR A 124 -2.26 -3.76 -2.05
N PHE A 125 -3.09 -2.89 -1.43
CA PHE A 125 -3.64 -3.17 -0.11
C PHE A 125 -4.47 -4.47 -0.13
N ASN A 126 -5.36 -4.62 -1.10
CA ASN A 126 -6.19 -5.81 -1.27
C ASN A 126 -5.35 -7.08 -1.44
N TYR A 127 -4.25 -6.97 -2.18
CA TYR A 127 -3.28 -8.05 -2.37
C TYR A 127 -2.65 -8.50 -1.04
N HIS A 128 -2.26 -7.56 -0.19
CA HIS A 128 -1.73 -7.88 1.14
C HIS A 128 -2.79 -8.54 2.03
N VAL A 129 -4.02 -8.03 2.05
CA VAL A 129 -5.12 -8.64 2.81
C VAL A 129 -5.33 -10.09 2.41
N ALA A 130 -5.44 -10.36 1.10
CA ALA A 130 -5.56 -11.72 0.58
C ALA A 130 -4.34 -12.58 0.92
N GLY A 131 -3.12 -12.01 0.79
CA GLY A 131 -1.86 -12.68 1.07
C GLY A 131 -1.68 -13.13 2.52
N TYR A 132 -2.31 -12.46 3.46
CA TYR A 132 -2.35 -12.85 4.88
C TYR A 132 -3.64 -13.57 5.29
N GLY A 133 -4.53 -13.86 4.34
CA GLY A 133 -5.75 -14.64 4.55
C GLY A 133 -6.90 -13.86 5.15
N GLY A 134 -6.85 -12.53 5.16
CA GLY A 134 -7.96 -11.68 5.55
C GLY A 134 -9.13 -11.77 4.56
N ILE A 135 -10.34 -11.47 5.01
CA ILE A 135 -11.55 -11.43 4.18
C ILE A 135 -11.88 -9.98 3.86
N LEU A 136 -11.67 -9.61 2.59
CA LEU A 136 -11.98 -8.27 2.13
C LEU A 136 -13.47 -8.10 1.87
N HIS A 137 -14.06 -7.06 2.45
CA HIS A 137 -15.40 -6.59 2.15
C HIS A 137 -15.32 -5.19 1.57
N THR A 138 -15.99 -4.96 0.45
CA THR A 138 -15.95 -3.67 -0.23
C THR A 138 -17.26 -2.89 -0.08
N VAL A 139 -17.16 -1.59 -0.22
CA VAL A 139 -18.27 -0.63 -0.28
C VAL A 139 -18.16 0.12 -1.61
N PRO A 140 -19.23 0.24 -2.39
CA PRO A 140 -19.18 1.00 -3.63
C PRO A 140 -18.88 2.48 -3.38
N TYR A 141 -18.30 3.13 -4.38
CA TYR A 141 -18.15 4.58 -4.40
C TYR A 141 -19.52 5.26 -4.47
N LEU A 142 -19.63 6.42 -3.85
CA LEU A 142 -20.79 7.31 -3.94
C LEU A 142 -20.34 8.62 -4.61
N ASP A 143 -20.95 8.96 -5.75
CA ASP A 143 -20.63 10.16 -6.54
C ASP A 143 -19.09 10.28 -6.82
N ASP A 144 -18.49 9.18 -7.28
CA ASP A 144 -17.06 9.05 -7.59
C ASP A 144 -16.12 9.32 -6.39
N ARG A 145 -16.61 9.14 -5.16
CA ARG A 145 -15.85 9.28 -3.92
C ARG A 145 -16.01 8.08 -3.02
N GLU A 146 -15.03 7.81 -2.20
CA GLU A 146 -15.15 6.82 -1.14
C GLU A 146 -16.23 7.24 -0.14
N ASP A 147 -17.20 6.37 0.12
CA ASP A 147 -18.27 6.62 1.10
C ASP A 147 -17.79 6.26 2.51
N VAL A 148 -17.20 7.23 3.19
CA VAL A 148 -16.66 7.08 4.54
C VAL A 148 -17.73 6.57 5.52
N THR A 149 -18.98 7.06 5.41
CA THR A 149 -20.07 6.66 6.29
C THR A 149 -20.42 5.18 6.09
N ALA A 150 -20.52 4.74 4.84
CA ALA A 150 -20.80 3.35 4.53
C ALA A 150 -19.62 2.42 4.89
N LEU A 151 -18.37 2.88 4.73
CA LEU A 151 -17.17 2.13 5.17
C LEU A 151 -17.21 1.84 6.66
N PHE A 152 -17.41 2.84 7.51
CA PHE A 152 -17.47 2.65 8.96
C PHE A 152 -18.73 1.87 9.42
N LYS A 153 -19.87 2.07 8.76
CA LYS A 153 -21.06 1.24 8.99
C LYS A 153 -20.76 -0.23 8.70
N LYS A 154 -20.20 -0.52 7.53
CA LYS A 154 -19.81 -1.89 7.14
C LYS A 154 -18.79 -2.49 8.11
N ALA A 155 -17.82 -1.68 8.57
CA ALA A 155 -16.84 -2.11 9.54
C ALA A 155 -17.49 -2.54 10.87
N SER A 156 -18.45 -1.77 11.36
CA SER A 156 -19.23 -2.13 12.55
C SER A 156 -20.08 -3.39 12.36
N GLU A 157 -20.73 -3.53 11.20
CA GLU A 157 -21.55 -4.72 10.89
C GLU A 157 -20.73 -6.01 10.80
N LYS A 158 -19.48 -5.91 10.37
CA LYS A 158 -18.57 -7.05 10.17
C LYS A 158 -17.60 -7.27 11.33
N ASP A 159 -17.63 -6.42 12.33
CA ASP A 159 -16.62 -6.39 13.40
C ASP A 159 -15.19 -6.33 12.83
N ALA A 160 -14.99 -5.46 11.83
CA ALA A 160 -13.74 -5.40 11.09
C ALA A 160 -12.63 -4.78 11.93
N LYS A 161 -11.44 -5.41 11.87
CA LYS A 161 -10.26 -4.93 12.56
C LYS A 161 -9.56 -3.78 11.84
N LEU A 162 -9.77 -3.67 10.52
CA LEU A 162 -9.07 -2.70 9.69
C LEU A 162 -10.02 -2.12 8.63
N VAL A 163 -9.98 -0.80 8.49
CA VAL A 163 -10.62 -0.07 7.39
C VAL A 163 -9.52 0.66 6.63
N TYR A 164 -9.49 0.48 5.32
CA TYR A 164 -8.57 1.21 4.44
C TYR A 164 -9.34 2.29 3.67
N LEU A 165 -8.82 3.49 3.73
CA LEU A 165 -9.29 4.66 3.02
C LEU A 165 -8.08 5.47 2.54
N ALA A 166 -8.01 5.80 1.26
CA ALA A 166 -6.98 6.66 0.71
C ALA A 166 -7.50 8.11 0.54
N ASN A 167 -6.76 9.08 1.08
CA ASN A 167 -7.12 10.48 0.93
C ASN A 167 -5.88 11.36 0.67
N PRO A 168 -5.70 11.92 -0.54
CA PRO A 168 -6.52 11.73 -1.74
C PRO A 168 -6.59 10.28 -2.19
N ASP A 169 -7.71 9.91 -2.80
CA ASP A 169 -7.95 8.56 -3.26
C ASP A 169 -7.05 8.19 -4.47
N ASN A 170 -6.55 6.99 -4.46
CA ASN A 170 -5.86 6.37 -5.57
C ASN A 170 -6.61 5.07 -5.96
N PRO A 171 -7.19 4.95 -7.17
CA PRO A 171 -6.86 5.73 -8.39
C PRO A 171 -7.81 6.89 -8.73
N MET A 172 -8.95 7.07 -8.06
CA MET A 172 -10.01 7.98 -8.50
C MET A 172 -9.65 9.47 -8.36
N GLY A 173 -8.70 9.83 -7.49
CA GLY A 173 -8.27 11.22 -7.31
C GLY A 173 -9.25 12.10 -6.53
N SER A 174 -10.34 11.54 -6.03
CA SER A 174 -11.26 12.26 -5.14
C SER A 174 -10.62 12.51 -3.77
N TRP A 175 -11.11 13.49 -3.03
CA TRP A 175 -10.59 13.78 -1.70
C TRP A 175 -11.69 14.29 -0.77
N HIS A 176 -11.51 14.02 0.50
CA HIS A 176 -12.37 14.52 1.56
C HIS A 176 -11.64 15.65 2.28
N ALA A 177 -12.28 16.83 2.35
CA ALA A 177 -11.80 17.96 3.13
C ALA A 177 -11.99 17.64 4.62
N GLY A 178 -10.91 17.47 5.33
CA GLY A 178 -10.91 17.44 6.79
C GLY A 178 -10.02 18.57 7.30
N GLU A 179 -10.19 18.98 8.54
CA GLU A 179 -9.53 20.16 9.09
C GLU A 179 -7.99 20.09 9.17
N LYS A 180 -7.33 19.05 8.75
CA LYS A 180 -5.86 19.02 8.55
C LYS A 180 -5.42 17.76 7.80
N GLN A 181 -4.94 18.00 6.60
CA GLN A 181 -3.96 17.21 5.83
C GLN A 181 -4.39 15.87 5.23
N SER A 182 -4.18 15.80 3.91
CA SER A 182 -4.10 14.60 3.09
C SER A 182 -3.19 13.56 3.73
N SER A 183 -3.75 12.54 4.29
CA SER A 183 -3.02 11.40 4.80
C SER A 183 -3.83 10.14 4.61
N LEU A 184 -3.13 9.06 4.36
CA LEU A 184 -3.69 7.72 4.39
C LEU A 184 -4.27 7.48 5.79
N TYR A 185 -5.59 7.32 5.89
CA TYR A 185 -6.23 6.94 7.15
C TYR A 185 -6.40 5.43 7.17
N VAL A 186 -5.58 4.79 7.98
CA VAL A 186 -5.83 3.41 8.39
C VAL A 186 -6.41 3.47 9.79
N ALA A 187 -7.72 3.30 9.91
CA ALA A 187 -8.36 3.23 11.22
C ALA A 187 -8.33 1.76 11.69
N ALA A 188 -7.44 1.46 12.61
CA ALA A 188 -7.54 0.23 13.39
C ALA A 188 -8.56 0.46 14.52
N ARG A 189 -9.62 -0.32 14.56
CA ARG A 189 -10.50 -0.37 15.73
C ARG A 189 -9.76 -1.17 16.80
N LEU A 190 -9.21 -0.45 17.77
CA LEU A 190 -8.82 -1.06 19.03
C LEU A 190 -10.12 -1.55 19.69
N SER A 191 -10.24 -2.85 19.91
CA SER A 191 -11.34 -3.38 20.70
C SER A 191 -11.32 -2.72 22.07
N ALA A 192 -12.49 -2.31 22.54
CA ALA A 192 -12.66 -1.65 23.84
C ALA A 192 -12.43 -2.60 25.03
N ASP A 193 -11.81 -3.75 24.82
CA ASP A 193 -11.59 -4.82 25.78
C ASP A 193 -10.16 -4.89 26.32
N LEU A 194 -9.50 -3.75 26.44
CA LEU A 194 -8.39 -3.59 27.38
C LEU A 194 -8.93 -2.83 28.59
N GLY A 195 -9.64 -3.57 29.44
CA GLY A 195 -10.02 -3.13 30.77
C GLY A 195 -8.84 -2.96 31.69
#